data_22c1cd5ddee6c70dd44037c669350ce3
#
_entry.id   22c1cd5ddee6c70dd44037c669350ce3
#
_cell.length_a   1.000
_cell.length_b   1.000
_cell.length_c   1.000
_cell.angle_alpha   90.00
_cell.angle_beta   90.00
_cell.angle_gamma   90.00
#
_symmetry.space_group_name_H-M   'P 1'
#
loop_
_entity.id
_entity.type
_entity.pdbx_description
1 polymer ?
#
loop_
_entity_poly.entity_id
_entity_poly.type
_entity_poly.pdbx_seq_one_letter_code
_entity_poly.pdbx_strand_id
1 'polypeptide(L)'
;MAESNHFDVIVIGSGPGGEGAAMGLTKAGLNVAIVEKESSVGGGCTHWGTIPSKALRHAVSRIIEFNNNPLFCHNNTSLHSTFSNILGHAKSVIDKQTRLRQGFYDRNQCSLIFGTARFTDKYTIAVTQADGTEELYSADRFVIATGSRPYQPADVDFLHERIYDSDSILSL
;
A
#
# COMPACT_ATOMS: atom_id res chain seq x y z
N MET A 1 -10.86 7.15 -30.78
CA MET A 1 -9.63 7.98 -30.64
C MET A 1 -8.72 7.19 -29.73
N ALA A 2 -7.50 6.87 -30.16
CA ALA A 2 -6.54 6.21 -29.27
C ALA A 2 -6.31 7.16 -28.09
N GLU A 3 -6.54 6.69 -26.85
CA GLU A 3 -6.17 7.46 -25.67
C GLU A 3 -4.69 7.79 -25.78
N SER A 4 -4.37 9.07 -25.65
CA SER A 4 -2.99 9.54 -25.69
C SER A 4 -2.28 9.00 -24.45
N ASN A 5 -1.34 8.06 -24.61
CA ASN A 5 -0.51 7.53 -23.52
C ASN A 5 0.54 8.56 -23.05
N HIS A 6 0.21 9.87 -23.14
CA HIS A 6 1.04 10.99 -22.74
C HIS A 6 0.41 11.76 -21.58
N PHE A 7 1.20 12.05 -20.56
CA PHE A 7 0.81 12.76 -19.34
C PHE A 7 1.75 13.92 -19.06
N ASP A 8 1.28 14.94 -18.35
CA ASP A 8 2.18 16.00 -17.85
C ASP A 8 3.16 15.42 -16.83
N VAL A 9 2.65 14.51 -15.96
CA VAL A 9 3.47 13.83 -14.95
C VAL A 9 3.04 12.38 -14.77
N ILE A 10 4.00 11.48 -14.74
CA ILE A 10 3.78 10.10 -14.28
C ILE A 10 4.45 9.91 -12.92
N VAL A 11 3.67 9.42 -11.95
CA VAL A 11 4.14 9.05 -10.61
C VAL A 11 4.34 7.54 -10.55
N ILE A 12 5.52 7.07 -10.20
CA ILE A 12 5.85 5.65 -10.09
C ILE A 12 5.76 5.23 -8.62
N GLY A 13 4.71 4.50 -8.27
CA GLY A 13 4.37 4.04 -6.92
C GLY A 13 3.22 4.82 -6.28
N SER A 14 2.23 4.10 -5.74
CA SER A 14 1.01 4.65 -5.14
C SER A 14 1.06 4.71 -3.59
N GLY A 15 2.24 4.57 -3.00
CA GLY A 15 2.44 4.77 -1.55
C GLY A 15 2.20 6.22 -1.13
N PRO A 16 2.30 6.56 0.17
CA PRO A 16 1.98 7.91 0.68
C PRO A 16 2.70 9.05 -0.04
N GLY A 17 3.96 8.84 -0.45
CA GLY A 17 4.72 9.83 -1.22
C GLY A 17 4.15 10.05 -2.62
N GLY A 18 3.84 8.97 -3.34
CA GLY A 18 3.25 9.03 -4.67
C GLY A 18 1.81 9.56 -4.64
N GLU A 19 0.99 9.12 -3.67
CA GLU A 19 -0.37 9.65 -3.46
C GLU A 19 -0.34 11.17 -3.24
N GLY A 20 0.53 11.63 -2.33
CA GLY A 20 0.67 13.05 -2.05
C GLY A 20 1.09 13.88 -3.27
N ALA A 21 2.07 13.38 -4.03
CA ALA A 21 2.51 14.02 -5.26
C ALA A 21 1.40 14.07 -6.31
N ALA A 22 0.76 12.94 -6.60
CA ALA A 22 -0.30 12.85 -7.60
C ALA A 22 -1.49 13.75 -7.25
N MET A 23 -1.96 13.73 -5.99
CA MET A 23 -3.07 14.58 -5.56
C MET A 23 -2.74 16.07 -5.61
N GLY A 24 -1.50 16.45 -5.30
CA GLY A 24 -1.05 17.84 -5.44
C GLY A 24 -1.03 18.31 -6.88
N LEU A 25 -0.51 17.47 -7.77
CA LEU A 25 -0.39 17.77 -9.20
C LEU A 25 -1.74 17.82 -9.92
N THR A 26 -2.64 16.86 -9.67
CA THR A 26 -4.00 16.87 -10.25
C THR A 26 -4.80 18.09 -9.80
N LYS A 27 -4.68 18.50 -8.52
CA LYS A 27 -5.32 19.73 -8.02
C LYS A 27 -4.73 21.00 -8.64
N ALA A 28 -3.50 20.95 -9.13
CA ALA A 28 -2.89 22.03 -9.92
C ALA A 28 -3.33 22.05 -11.39
N GLY A 29 -4.22 21.13 -11.79
CA GLY A 29 -4.77 21.06 -13.15
C GLY A 29 -3.93 20.27 -14.13
N LEU A 30 -2.93 19.50 -13.67
CA LEU A 30 -2.09 18.67 -14.53
C LEU A 30 -2.75 17.32 -14.83
N ASN A 31 -2.51 16.78 -16.03
CA ASN A 31 -2.86 15.42 -16.41
C ASN A 31 -1.84 14.44 -15.82
N VAL A 32 -2.28 13.63 -14.82
CA VAL A 32 -1.38 12.79 -14.02
C VAL A 32 -1.78 11.32 -14.11
N ALA A 33 -0.79 10.46 -14.31
CA ALA A 33 -0.94 9.03 -14.11
C ALA A 33 -0.11 8.54 -12.92
N ILE A 34 -0.58 7.46 -12.28
CA ILE A 34 0.19 6.68 -11.29
C ILE A 34 0.41 5.29 -11.85
N VAL A 35 1.66 4.82 -11.81
CA VAL A 35 1.98 3.42 -12.09
C VAL A 35 2.19 2.69 -10.77
N GLU A 36 1.42 1.60 -10.57
CA GLU A 36 1.50 0.76 -9.37
C GLU A 36 1.77 -0.69 -9.77
N LYS A 37 2.83 -1.29 -9.20
CA LYS A 37 3.21 -2.67 -9.53
C LYS A 37 2.35 -3.74 -8.85
N GLU A 38 1.79 -3.41 -7.70
CA GLU A 38 0.91 -4.31 -6.96
C GLU A 38 -0.52 -4.23 -7.50
N SER A 39 -1.34 -5.23 -7.22
CA SER A 39 -2.75 -5.27 -7.69
C SER A 39 -3.67 -4.27 -7.01
N SER A 40 -3.17 -3.52 -6.03
CA SER A 40 -3.93 -2.52 -5.28
C SER A 40 -3.07 -1.35 -4.81
N VAL A 41 -3.68 -0.18 -4.76
CA VAL A 41 -3.02 1.07 -4.38
C VAL A 41 -2.76 1.18 -2.87
N GLY A 42 -1.78 2.01 -2.48
CA GLY A 42 -1.49 2.35 -1.10
C GLY A 42 -0.07 2.03 -0.63
N GLY A 43 0.65 1.22 -1.41
CA GLY A 43 2.04 0.85 -1.14
C GLY A 43 2.27 0.15 0.19
N GLY A 44 3.52 -0.01 0.58
CA GLY A 44 3.93 -0.73 1.79
C GLY A 44 3.32 -0.19 3.09
N CYS A 45 3.13 1.11 3.20
CA CYS A 45 2.52 1.73 4.38
C CYS A 45 1.08 1.20 4.64
N THR A 46 0.32 0.93 3.58
CA THR A 46 -1.05 0.45 3.68
C THR A 46 -1.13 -1.06 3.84
N HIS A 47 -0.30 -1.81 3.12
CA HIS A 47 -0.49 -3.26 2.97
C HIS A 47 0.31 -4.10 3.96
N TRP A 48 1.56 -3.72 4.28
CA TRP A 48 2.44 -4.53 5.13
C TRP A 48 3.30 -3.74 6.13
N GLY A 49 3.10 -2.43 6.25
CA GLY A 49 3.88 -1.60 7.17
C GLY A 49 3.04 -0.95 8.26
N THR A 50 2.89 0.36 8.14
CA THR A 50 2.36 1.23 9.20
C THR A 50 0.90 0.96 9.58
N ILE A 51 0.02 0.81 8.60
CA ILE A 51 -1.43 0.67 8.86
C ILE A 51 -1.76 -0.67 9.51
N PRO A 52 -1.34 -1.83 8.96
CA PRO A 52 -1.64 -3.11 9.58
C PRO A 52 -1.01 -3.27 10.97
N SER A 53 0.24 -2.84 11.18
CA SER A 53 0.89 -2.93 12.49
C SER A 53 0.18 -2.08 13.56
N LYS A 54 -0.30 -0.89 13.21
CA LYS A 54 -1.09 -0.05 14.12
C LYS A 54 -2.48 -0.62 14.38
N ALA A 55 -3.15 -1.18 13.36
CA ALA A 55 -4.44 -1.83 13.51
C ALA A 55 -4.35 -3.03 14.46
N LEU A 56 -3.31 -3.85 14.30
CA LEU A 56 -3.02 -4.99 15.16
C LEU A 56 -2.75 -4.55 16.60
N ARG A 57 -1.85 -3.59 16.79
CA ARG A 57 -1.56 -3.03 18.12
C ARG A 57 -2.82 -2.47 18.78
N HIS A 58 -3.64 -1.73 18.03
CA HIS A 58 -4.88 -1.15 18.57
C HIS A 58 -5.85 -2.24 19.04
N ALA A 59 -6.06 -3.29 18.25
CA ALA A 59 -6.92 -4.40 18.63
C ALA A 59 -6.43 -5.09 19.91
N VAL A 60 -5.13 -5.38 20.02
CA VAL A 60 -4.53 -5.97 21.23
C VAL A 60 -4.69 -5.04 22.43
N SER A 61 -4.42 -3.75 22.26
CA SER A 61 -4.56 -2.77 23.36
C SER A 61 -5.98 -2.71 23.89
N ARG A 62 -7.00 -2.80 23.00
CA ARG A 62 -8.43 -2.81 23.42
C ARG A 62 -8.78 -4.05 24.24
N ILE A 63 -8.24 -5.22 23.88
CA ILE A 63 -8.43 -6.46 24.65
C ILE A 63 -7.79 -6.31 26.04
N ILE A 64 -6.57 -5.81 26.12
CA ILE A 64 -5.86 -5.58 27.40
C ILE A 64 -6.61 -4.56 28.26
N GLU A 65 -7.05 -3.45 27.68
CA GLU A 65 -7.82 -2.40 28.38
C GLU A 65 -9.12 -2.98 28.96
N PHE A 66 -9.86 -3.77 28.18
CA PHE A 66 -11.08 -4.43 28.67
C PHE A 66 -10.78 -5.36 29.85
N ASN A 67 -9.77 -6.22 29.71
CA ASN A 67 -9.43 -7.20 30.75
C ASN A 67 -8.90 -6.57 32.04
N ASN A 68 -8.32 -5.37 31.96
CA ASN A 68 -7.79 -4.65 33.13
C ASN A 68 -8.77 -3.62 33.71
N ASN A 69 -9.94 -3.42 33.10
CA ASN A 69 -10.90 -2.42 33.55
C ASN A 69 -11.74 -2.98 34.72
N PRO A 70 -11.71 -2.35 35.91
CA PRO A 70 -12.48 -2.81 37.08
C PRO A 70 -13.99 -2.92 36.84
N LEU A 71 -14.55 -2.15 35.89
CA LEU A 71 -15.97 -2.22 35.55
C LEU A 71 -16.38 -3.52 34.90
N PHE A 72 -15.44 -4.23 34.25
CA PHE A 72 -15.69 -5.48 33.51
C PHE A 72 -15.13 -6.72 34.19
N CYS A 73 -14.22 -6.54 35.17
CA CYS A 73 -13.53 -7.66 35.84
C CYS A 73 -14.36 -8.37 36.93
N HIS A 74 -15.55 -7.86 37.28
CA HIS A 74 -16.32 -8.38 38.44
C HIS A 74 -16.87 -9.80 38.26
N ASN A 75 -16.87 -10.37 37.04
CA ASN A 75 -17.50 -11.66 36.76
C ASN A 75 -16.51 -12.71 36.20
N ASN A 76 -15.22 -12.62 36.48
CA ASN A 76 -14.20 -13.50 35.89
C ASN A 76 -14.28 -13.61 34.34
N THR A 77 -14.87 -12.63 33.68
CA THR A 77 -15.00 -12.59 32.23
C THR A 77 -13.72 -12.01 31.64
N SER A 78 -12.88 -12.85 31.06
CA SER A 78 -11.71 -12.42 30.30
C SER A 78 -12.00 -12.50 28.80
N LEU A 79 -11.75 -11.43 28.08
CA LEU A 79 -11.86 -11.39 26.64
C LEU A 79 -10.59 -11.99 26.03
N HIS A 80 -10.75 -13.05 25.25
CA HIS A 80 -9.68 -13.68 24.50
C HIS A 80 -9.99 -13.61 23.01
N SER A 81 -8.95 -13.43 22.21
CA SER A 81 -9.04 -13.48 20.75
C SER A 81 -7.86 -14.26 20.20
N THR A 82 -8.08 -15.00 19.13
CA THR A 82 -6.99 -15.66 18.43
C THR A 82 -6.19 -14.65 17.60
N PHE A 83 -4.92 -14.93 17.34
CA PHE A 83 -4.10 -14.09 16.47
C PHE A 83 -4.71 -13.95 15.08
N SER A 84 -5.28 -15.01 14.52
CA SER A 84 -5.99 -15.00 13.24
C SER A 84 -7.16 -14.00 13.21
N ASN A 85 -7.96 -13.92 14.29
CA ASN A 85 -9.05 -12.95 14.38
C ASN A 85 -8.54 -11.50 14.40
N ILE A 86 -7.43 -11.26 15.11
CA ILE A 86 -6.80 -9.94 15.19
C ILE A 86 -6.23 -9.54 13.82
N LEU A 87 -5.59 -10.47 13.11
CA LEU A 87 -5.14 -10.27 11.73
C LEU A 87 -6.31 -10.00 10.77
N GLY A 88 -7.40 -10.75 10.89
CA GLY A 88 -8.63 -10.53 10.12
C GLY A 88 -9.19 -9.11 10.29
N HIS A 89 -9.14 -8.58 11.53
CA HIS A 89 -9.50 -7.17 11.78
C HIS A 89 -8.54 -6.21 11.09
N ALA A 90 -7.24 -6.43 11.19
CA ALA A 90 -6.25 -5.60 10.51
C ALA A 90 -6.46 -5.60 8.98
N LYS A 91 -6.75 -6.75 8.38
CA LYS A 91 -7.08 -6.88 6.95
C LYS A 91 -8.30 -6.03 6.57
N SER A 92 -9.36 -6.04 7.38
CA SER A 92 -10.55 -5.21 7.11
C SER A 92 -10.22 -3.71 7.10
N VAL A 93 -9.27 -3.27 7.94
CA VAL A 93 -8.79 -1.88 7.95
C VAL A 93 -8.00 -1.58 6.67
N ILE A 94 -7.13 -2.50 6.22
CA ILE A 94 -6.39 -2.36 4.95
C ILE A 94 -7.36 -2.21 3.78
N ASP A 95 -8.36 -3.08 3.67
CA ASP A 95 -9.36 -3.05 2.59
C ASP A 95 -10.14 -1.73 2.55
N LYS A 96 -10.50 -1.20 3.73
CA LYS A 96 -11.16 0.10 3.84
C LYS A 96 -10.25 1.23 3.38
N GLN A 97 -8.98 1.21 3.77
CA GLN A 97 -7.99 2.21 3.39
C GLN A 97 -7.67 2.18 1.89
N THR A 98 -7.59 0.99 1.30
CA THR A 98 -7.38 0.81 -0.14
C THR A 98 -8.54 1.38 -0.95
N ARG A 99 -9.79 1.04 -0.58
CA ARG A 99 -10.99 1.60 -1.24
C ARG A 99 -11.07 3.13 -1.13
N LEU A 100 -10.67 3.69 0.02
CA LEU A 100 -10.65 5.13 0.22
C LEU A 100 -9.67 5.82 -0.74
N ARG A 101 -8.46 5.25 -0.91
CA ARG A 101 -7.43 5.77 -1.82
C ARG A 101 -7.84 5.64 -3.28
N GLN A 102 -8.39 4.49 -3.66
CA GLN A 102 -8.96 4.31 -5.00
C GLN A 102 -9.96 5.43 -5.31
N GLY A 103 -10.90 5.69 -4.39
CA GLY A 103 -11.86 6.78 -4.54
C GLY A 103 -11.24 8.19 -4.57
N PHE A 104 -10.04 8.40 -4.04
CA PHE A 104 -9.32 9.67 -4.22
C PHE A 104 -8.85 9.83 -5.67
N TYR A 105 -8.26 8.79 -6.26
CA TYR A 105 -7.79 8.81 -7.64
C TYR A 105 -8.95 8.99 -8.61
N ASP A 106 -10.04 8.25 -8.42
CA ASP A 106 -11.24 8.33 -9.27
C ASP A 106 -11.85 9.74 -9.27
N ARG A 107 -12.05 10.33 -8.08
CA ARG A 107 -12.64 11.68 -7.94
C ARG A 107 -11.76 12.80 -8.49
N ASN A 108 -10.46 12.61 -8.50
CA ASN A 108 -9.51 13.60 -9.04
C ASN A 108 -9.08 13.27 -10.47
N GLN A 109 -9.71 12.28 -11.11
CA GLN A 109 -9.41 11.87 -12.49
C GLN A 109 -7.92 11.55 -12.72
N CYS A 110 -7.28 10.98 -11.71
CA CYS A 110 -5.91 10.52 -11.80
C CYS A 110 -5.89 9.12 -12.40
N SER A 111 -5.24 8.94 -13.55
CA SER A 111 -5.16 7.65 -14.22
C SER A 111 -4.33 6.66 -13.42
N LEU A 112 -4.87 5.45 -13.18
CA LEU A 112 -4.16 4.35 -12.54
C LEU A 112 -3.77 3.31 -13.59
N ILE A 113 -2.47 3.01 -13.63
CA ILE A 113 -1.86 2.05 -14.54
C ILE A 113 -1.22 0.96 -13.67
N PHE A 114 -1.69 -0.29 -13.78
CA PHE A 114 -1.15 -1.39 -13.00
C PHE A 114 -0.07 -2.13 -13.79
N GLY A 115 1.13 -2.24 -13.22
CA GLY A 115 2.26 -2.93 -13.81
C GLY A 115 3.59 -2.42 -13.30
N THR A 116 4.65 -3.06 -13.74
CA THR A 116 6.03 -2.70 -13.38
C THR A 116 6.61 -1.74 -14.41
N ALA A 117 6.96 -0.54 -13.96
CA ALA A 117 7.55 0.49 -14.81
C ALA A 117 9.05 0.30 -15.01
N ARG A 118 9.52 0.49 -16.23
CA ARG A 118 10.94 0.54 -16.62
C ARG A 118 11.17 1.73 -17.57
N PHE A 119 12.13 2.56 -17.29
CA PHE A 119 12.49 3.63 -18.21
C PHE A 119 13.10 3.07 -19.51
N THR A 120 12.58 3.49 -20.65
CA THR A 120 13.16 3.23 -21.97
C THR A 120 14.00 4.41 -22.44
N ASP A 121 13.61 5.62 -22.09
CA ASP A 121 14.35 6.85 -22.27
C ASP A 121 13.95 7.88 -21.19
N LYS A 122 14.43 9.13 -21.30
CA LYS A 122 14.18 10.17 -20.29
C LYS A 122 12.74 10.65 -20.19
N TYR A 123 11.91 10.36 -21.19
CA TYR A 123 10.51 10.79 -21.27
C TYR A 123 9.52 9.63 -21.45
N THR A 124 10.01 8.39 -21.51
CA THR A 124 9.18 7.22 -21.80
C THR A 124 9.47 6.09 -20.83
N ILE A 125 8.41 5.46 -20.36
CA ILE A 125 8.46 4.21 -19.60
C ILE A 125 7.71 3.11 -20.34
N ALA A 126 8.20 1.90 -20.23
CA ALA A 126 7.46 0.68 -20.54
C ALA A 126 6.84 0.15 -19.23
N VAL A 127 5.56 -0.17 -19.26
CA VAL A 127 4.85 -0.78 -18.14
C VAL A 127 4.45 -2.20 -18.53
N THR A 128 5.02 -3.18 -17.82
CA THR A 128 4.69 -4.60 -17.98
C THR A 128 3.56 -4.96 -17.03
N GLN A 129 2.41 -5.34 -17.59
CA GLN A 129 1.22 -5.76 -16.85
C GLN A 129 1.35 -7.20 -16.33
N ALA A 130 0.41 -7.64 -15.50
CA ALA A 130 0.43 -8.97 -14.87
C ALA A 130 0.32 -10.13 -15.90
N ASP A 131 -0.29 -9.89 -17.04
CA ASP A 131 -0.42 -10.86 -18.15
C ASP A 131 0.82 -10.92 -19.06
N GLY A 132 1.84 -10.09 -18.77
CA GLY A 132 3.07 -9.97 -19.56
C GLY A 132 2.98 -9.01 -20.73
N THR A 133 1.86 -8.36 -20.97
CA THR A 133 1.76 -7.30 -21.98
C THR A 133 2.58 -6.07 -21.56
N GLU A 134 3.20 -5.43 -22.53
CA GLU A 134 4.00 -4.22 -22.31
C GLU A 134 3.39 -3.05 -23.09
N GLU A 135 3.12 -1.96 -22.39
CA GLU A 135 2.61 -0.71 -22.96
C GLU A 135 3.58 0.42 -22.69
N LEU A 136 3.70 1.34 -23.67
CA LEU A 136 4.54 2.52 -23.56
C LEU A 136 3.73 3.72 -23.13
N TYR A 137 4.25 4.45 -22.15
CA TYR A 137 3.70 5.71 -21.65
C TYR A 137 4.77 6.77 -21.63
N SER A 138 4.39 8.01 -22.00
CA SER A 138 5.31 9.14 -22.00
C SER A 138 4.84 10.23 -21.06
N ALA A 139 5.78 11.03 -20.53
CA ALA A 139 5.47 12.19 -19.71
C ALA A 139 6.55 13.26 -19.82
N ASP A 140 6.16 14.51 -19.56
CA ASP A 140 7.12 15.62 -19.45
C ASP A 140 8.02 15.47 -18.22
N ARG A 141 7.49 14.89 -17.14
CA ARG A 141 8.19 14.66 -15.87
C ARG A 141 7.78 13.37 -15.20
N PHE A 142 8.68 12.85 -14.36
CA PHE A 142 8.44 11.67 -13.55
C PHE A 142 8.70 11.96 -12.07
N VAL A 143 7.86 11.39 -11.22
CA VAL A 143 8.08 11.32 -9.77
C VAL A 143 8.31 9.86 -9.39
N ILE A 144 9.50 9.54 -8.87
CA ILE A 144 9.85 8.19 -8.44
C ILE A 144 9.55 8.08 -6.94
N ALA A 145 8.51 7.31 -6.59
CA ALA A 145 8.02 7.13 -5.23
C ALA A 145 7.83 5.63 -4.90
N THR A 146 8.80 4.81 -5.30
CA THR A 146 8.76 3.34 -5.25
C THR A 146 8.85 2.74 -3.85
N GLY A 147 9.07 3.57 -2.82
CA GLY A 147 9.12 3.15 -1.41
C GLY A 147 10.39 2.39 -1.05
N SER A 148 10.28 1.56 -0.01
CA SER A 148 11.39 0.77 0.52
C SER A 148 10.91 -0.62 0.95
N ARG A 149 11.86 -1.52 1.17
CA ARG A 149 11.65 -2.86 1.72
C ARG A 149 12.53 -3.06 2.94
N PRO A 150 12.17 -3.93 3.89
CA PRO A 150 13.04 -4.30 4.98
C PRO A 150 14.38 -4.83 4.44
N TYR A 151 15.46 -4.38 5.06
CA TYR A 151 16.77 -4.96 4.78
C TYR A 151 16.83 -6.36 5.41
N GLN A 152 17.26 -7.35 4.63
CA GLN A 152 17.47 -8.72 5.08
C GLN A 152 18.99 -9.00 5.10
N PRO A 153 19.63 -9.05 6.28
CA PRO A 153 21.04 -9.40 6.40
C PRO A 153 21.33 -10.79 5.83
N ALA A 154 22.47 -10.94 5.16
CA ALA A 154 22.85 -12.20 4.51
C ALA A 154 23.17 -13.34 5.47
N ASP A 155 23.47 -13.02 6.73
CA ASP A 155 23.75 -13.96 7.82
C ASP A 155 22.50 -14.44 8.57
N VAL A 156 21.31 -13.99 8.18
CA VAL A 156 20.03 -14.39 8.74
C VAL A 156 19.22 -15.14 7.69
N ASP A 157 18.80 -16.36 8.01
CA ASP A 157 17.97 -17.19 7.13
C ASP A 157 16.48 -16.80 7.21
N PHE A 158 16.04 -15.87 6.39
CA PHE A 158 14.64 -15.45 6.29
C PHE A 158 13.72 -16.48 5.60
N LEU A 159 14.24 -17.61 5.14
CA LEU A 159 13.45 -18.74 4.66
C LEU A 159 13.04 -19.69 5.80
N HIS A 160 13.64 -19.53 6.98
CA HIS A 160 13.31 -20.31 8.16
C HIS A 160 11.91 -19.98 8.67
N GLU A 161 11.08 -20.97 8.96
CA GLU A 161 9.66 -20.88 9.34
C GLU A 161 9.35 -20.00 10.58
N ARG A 162 10.36 -19.64 11.38
CA ARG A 162 10.23 -18.84 12.61
C ARG A 162 10.95 -17.50 12.54
N ILE A 163 11.47 -17.13 11.37
CA ILE A 163 12.17 -15.85 11.18
C ILE A 163 11.37 -14.99 10.21
N TYR A 164 10.95 -13.85 10.71
CA TYR A 164 10.12 -12.91 9.96
C TYR A 164 10.74 -11.52 9.99
N ASP A 165 10.60 -10.78 8.92
CA ASP A 165 10.81 -9.35 8.92
C ASP A 165 9.50 -8.58 9.21
N SER A 166 9.55 -7.25 9.21
CA SER A 166 8.39 -6.40 9.52
C SER A 166 7.24 -6.55 8.51
N ASP A 167 7.51 -7.01 7.30
CA ASP A 167 6.51 -7.16 6.26
C ASP A 167 5.89 -8.57 6.31
N SER A 168 6.72 -9.61 6.45
CA SER A 168 6.30 -11.01 6.43
C SER A 168 5.52 -11.43 7.69
N ILE A 169 5.82 -10.86 8.86
CA ILE A 169 5.10 -11.15 10.12
C ILE A 169 3.60 -10.85 10.05
N LEU A 170 3.18 -9.95 9.18
CA LEU A 170 1.78 -9.57 9.00
C LEU A 170 1.04 -10.47 8.01
N SER A 171 1.72 -11.45 7.42
CA SER A 171 1.18 -12.42 6.46
C SER A 171 0.94 -13.81 7.07
N LEU A 172 1.11 -13.97 8.39
CA LEU A 172 0.93 -15.21 9.15
C LEU A 172 -0.52 -15.69 9.19
#